data_afc2ea9639a730d09064a154e03d9ae8
#
_entry.id   afc2ea9639a730d09064a154e03d9ae8
#
_cell.length_a   1.000
_cell.length_b   1.000
_cell.length_c   1.000
_cell.angle_alpha   90.00
_cell.angle_beta   90.00
_cell.angle_gamma   90.00
#
_symmetry.space_group_name_H-M   'P 1'
#
loop_
_entity.id
_entity.type
_entity.pdbx_description
1 polymer ?
#
loop_
_entity_poly.entity_id
_entity_poly.type
_entity_poly.pdbx_seq_one_letter_code
_entity_poly.pdbx_strand_id
1 'polypeptide(L)'
;MKGQEWYQADDVAADYESKRFSDGGRLIDEREKRAVLSAVGPVKGQRMLEIACGTGRFTTMLAERGADIVGLDISPAMLQEGREKARAAGVEDHLEFMRGDAARLPFPDDHFETVIAMRFFHLADTPASFLAELRRVARDQVVFDTFRRFSTRSIYNWLLPMDSRLYARVEIERLLDGAGLRLAGEEHDFFFPYGLYRELPGRLASRLREVDTAIMDSPASDYVASVSYWDTRLKR
;
A
#
# COMPACT_ATOMS: atom_id res chain seq x y z
N MET A 1 -9.24 1.40 17.94
CA MET A 1 -8.73 1.86 16.62
C MET A 1 -9.91 2.23 15.72
N LYS A 2 -10.25 3.51 15.60
CA LYS A 2 -11.40 3.97 14.80
C LYS A 2 -11.33 3.58 13.31
N GLY A 3 -10.13 3.35 12.76
CA GLY A 3 -9.96 2.95 11.36
C GLY A 3 -10.25 1.48 11.07
N GLN A 4 -9.94 0.56 11.96
CA GLN A 4 -10.17 -0.88 11.76
C GLN A 4 -11.65 -1.25 11.83
N GLU A 5 -12.42 -0.62 12.74
CA GLU A 5 -13.86 -0.86 12.87
C GLU A 5 -14.62 -0.40 11.63
N TRP A 6 -14.18 0.70 11.01
CA TRP A 6 -14.81 1.23 9.79
C TRP A 6 -14.66 0.27 8.61
N TYR A 7 -13.48 -0.33 8.40
CA TYR A 7 -13.23 -1.29 7.31
C TYR A 7 -13.92 -2.66 7.50
N GLN A 8 -14.49 -2.93 8.66
CA GLN A 8 -15.22 -4.18 8.94
C GLN A 8 -16.73 -4.09 8.67
N ALA A 9 -17.26 -2.90 8.39
CA ALA A 9 -18.67 -2.73 8.05
C ALA A 9 -18.94 -3.19 6.60
N ASP A 10 -19.99 -3.98 6.39
CA ASP A 10 -20.27 -4.65 5.11
C ASP A 10 -20.54 -3.69 3.95
N ASP A 11 -21.07 -2.50 4.22
CA ASP A 11 -21.38 -1.44 3.23
C ASP A 11 -20.14 -0.65 2.79
N VAL A 12 -19.04 -0.76 3.52
CA VAL A 12 -17.80 -0.01 3.23
C VAL A 12 -17.07 -0.56 2.01
N ALA A 13 -17.15 -1.87 1.75
CA ALA A 13 -16.44 -2.48 0.61
C ALA A 13 -16.90 -1.91 -0.74
N ALA A 14 -18.23 -1.81 -0.96
CA ALA A 14 -18.80 -1.29 -2.21
C ALA A 14 -18.56 0.22 -2.38
N ASP A 15 -18.71 1.01 -1.30
CA ASP A 15 -18.46 2.47 -1.32
C ASP A 15 -16.96 2.77 -1.52
N TYR A 16 -16.09 1.96 -0.94
CA TYR A 16 -14.64 2.03 -1.12
C TYR A 16 -14.24 1.82 -2.58
N GLU A 17 -14.82 0.79 -3.24
CA GLU A 17 -14.57 0.50 -4.65
C GLU A 17 -15.02 1.64 -5.56
N SER A 18 -16.24 2.15 -5.39
CA SER A 18 -16.79 3.21 -6.22
C SER A 18 -15.95 4.49 -6.18
N LYS A 19 -15.49 4.90 -5.00
CA LYS A 19 -14.63 6.07 -4.81
C LYS A 19 -13.20 5.83 -5.30
N ARG A 20 -12.70 4.61 -5.13
CA ARG A 20 -11.33 4.27 -5.54
C ARG A 20 -11.16 4.20 -7.05
N PHE A 21 -12.16 3.70 -7.75
CA PHE A 21 -12.14 3.54 -9.20
C PHE A 21 -12.89 4.65 -9.96
N SER A 22 -13.17 5.80 -9.31
CA SER A 22 -13.48 7.02 -10.02
C SER A 22 -12.37 7.35 -11.03
N ASP A 23 -12.63 8.18 -12.03
CA ASP A 23 -11.64 8.52 -13.06
C ASP A 23 -10.29 8.99 -12.46
N GLY A 24 -10.35 9.86 -11.47
CA GLY A 24 -9.14 10.33 -10.78
C GLY A 24 -8.55 9.29 -9.82
N GLY A 25 -9.37 8.42 -9.26
CA GLY A 25 -8.94 7.30 -8.43
C GLY A 25 -8.11 6.27 -9.20
N ARG A 26 -8.44 6.04 -10.49
CA ARG A 26 -7.66 5.18 -11.39
C ARG A 26 -6.24 5.69 -11.62
N LEU A 27 -6.04 7.00 -11.73
CA LEU A 27 -4.69 7.58 -11.86
C LEU A 27 -3.81 7.26 -10.64
N ILE A 28 -4.41 7.30 -9.45
CA ILE A 28 -3.73 6.91 -8.21
C ILE A 28 -3.42 5.41 -8.23
N ASP A 29 -4.41 4.58 -8.56
CA ASP A 29 -4.27 3.13 -8.60
C ASP A 29 -3.16 2.68 -9.56
N GLU A 30 -3.14 3.21 -10.77
CA GLU A 30 -2.10 2.93 -11.77
C GLU A 30 -0.71 3.33 -11.28
N ARG A 31 -0.59 4.47 -10.60
CA ARG A 31 0.69 4.91 -10.06
C ARG A 31 1.18 4.04 -8.91
N GLU A 32 0.29 3.69 -7.98
CA GLU A 32 0.62 2.80 -6.87
C GLU A 32 1.02 1.40 -7.39
N LYS A 33 0.32 0.87 -8.40
CA LYS A 33 0.68 -0.39 -9.06
C LYS A 33 2.07 -0.34 -9.70
N ARG A 34 2.40 0.76 -10.39
CA ARG A 34 3.74 0.96 -10.95
C ARG A 34 4.82 0.99 -9.88
N ALA A 35 4.59 1.70 -8.76
CA ALA A 35 5.54 1.75 -7.66
C ALA A 35 5.78 0.36 -7.05
N VAL A 36 4.73 -0.43 -6.83
CA VAL A 36 4.85 -1.81 -6.35
C VAL A 36 5.66 -2.64 -7.34
N LEU A 37 5.33 -2.62 -8.64
CA LEU A 37 6.04 -3.40 -9.65
C LEU A 37 7.50 -2.98 -9.80
N SER A 38 7.81 -1.69 -9.69
CA SER A 38 9.18 -1.17 -9.68
C SER A 38 9.98 -1.73 -8.50
N ALA A 39 9.38 -1.73 -7.31
CA ALA A 39 10.03 -2.20 -6.09
C ALA A 39 10.24 -3.72 -6.06
N VAL A 40 9.20 -4.51 -6.43
CA VAL A 40 9.29 -5.97 -6.33
C VAL A 40 10.07 -6.62 -7.48
N GLY A 41 10.12 -5.98 -8.65
CA GLY A 41 10.78 -6.51 -9.84
C GLY A 41 10.05 -7.75 -10.42
N PRO A 42 10.79 -8.72 -11.00
CA PRO A 42 10.22 -9.95 -11.54
C PRO A 42 9.63 -10.83 -10.44
N VAL A 43 8.33 -11.16 -10.53
CA VAL A 43 7.60 -11.88 -9.45
C VAL A 43 7.24 -13.33 -9.81
N LYS A 44 7.47 -13.76 -11.04
CA LYS A 44 7.08 -15.10 -11.50
C LYS A 44 7.70 -16.20 -10.62
N GLY A 45 6.83 -17.02 -10.03
CA GLY A 45 7.21 -18.12 -9.14
C GLY A 45 7.67 -17.69 -7.76
N GLN A 46 7.56 -16.39 -7.42
CA GLN A 46 7.83 -15.93 -6.05
C GLN A 46 6.62 -16.20 -5.15
N ARG A 47 6.88 -16.64 -3.92
CA ARG A 47 5.88 -16.72 -2.87
C ARG A 47 5.79 -15.37 -2.17
N MET A 48 4.63 -14.75 -2.24
CA MET A 48 4.43 -13.39 -1.75
C MET A 48 3.29 -13.30 -0.73
N LEU A 49 3.33 -12.29 0.13
CA LEU A 49 2.24 -11.94 1.04
C LEU A 49 1.88 -10.46 0.85
N GLU A 50 0.61 -10.17 0.70
CA GLU A 50 0.07 -8.82 0.86
C GLU A 50 -0.77 -8.77 2.14
N ILE A 51 -0.40 -7.91 3.11
CA ILE A 51 -1.23 -7.63 4.29
C ILE A 51 -2.15 -6.45 4.03
N ALA A 52 -3.31 -6.43 4.72
CA ALA A 52 -4.37 -5.45 4.51
C ALA A 52 -4.72 -5.31 3.02
N CYS A 53 -4.84 -6.45 2.35
CA CYS A 53 -5.00 -6.53 0.89
C CYS A 53 -6.33 -5.92 0.41
N GLY A 54 -7.30 -5.70 1.30
CA GLY A 54 -8.62 -5.20 0.96
C GLY A 54 -9.29 -6.09 -0.09
N THR A 55 -9.71 -5.49 -1.20
CA THR A 55 -10.32 -6.20 -2.33
C THR A 55 -9.29 -6.81 -3.30
N GLY A 56 -8.03 -6.97 -2.88
CA GLY A 56 -7.01 -7.73 -3.58
C GLY A 56 -6.47 -7.11 -4.87
N ARG A 57 -6.45 -5.79 -5.00
CA ARG A 57 -6.01 -5.12 -6.24
C ARG A 57 -4.54 -5.36 -6.61
N PHE A 58 -3.64 -5.40 -5.64
CA PHE A 58 -2.24 -5.74 -5.87
C PHE A 58 -2.04 -7.26 -5.87
N THR A 59 -2.76 -7.97 -4.99
CA THR A 59 -2.78 -9.44 -4.95
C THR A 59 -3.09 -10.01 -6.33
N THR A 60 -4.22 -9.59 -6.93
CA THR A 60 -4.63 -10.03 -8.28
C THR A 60 -3.62 -9.63 -9.34
N MET A 61 -3.15 -8.36 -9.32
CA MET A 61 -2.16 -7.87 -10.27
C MET A 61 -0.85 -8.67 -10.25
N LEU A 62 -0.40 -9.13 -9.09
CA LEU A 62 0.84 -9.91 -8.94
C LEU A 62 0.62 -11.38 -9.33
N ALA A 63 -0.54 -11.95 -9.02
CA ALA A 63 -0.93 -13.28 -9.47
C ALA A 63 -1.01 -13.38 -11.00
N GLU A 64 -1.58 -12.36 -11.68
CA GLU A 64 -1.58 -12.25 -13.15
C GLU A 64 -0.17 -12.27 -13.77
N ARG A 65 0.85 -11.93 -12.98
CA ARG A 65 2.27 -11.95 -13.38
C ARG A 65 3.02 -13.21 -12.94
N GLY A 66 2.27 -14.18 -12.41
CA GLY A 66 2.78 -15.50 -12.04
C GLY A 66 3.41 -15.57 -10.65
N ALA A 67 3.10 -14.64 -9.74
CA ALA A 67 3.42 -14.81 -8.33
C ALA A 67 2.45 -15.79 -7.68
N ASP A 68 2.93 -16.59 -6.73
CA ASP A 68 2.09 -17.36 -5.80
C ASP A 68 1.88 -16.50 -4.56
N ILE A 69 0.68 -15.89 -4.40
CA ILE A 69 0.48 -14.83 -3.44
C ILE A 69 -0.68 -15.12 -2.48
N VAL A 70 -0.47 -14.80 -1.20
CA VAL A 70 -1.51 -14.75 -0.18
C VAL A 70 -1.91 -13.29 0.05
N GLY A 71 -3.21 -12.99 -0.04
CA GLY A 71 -3.80 -11.72 0.38
C GLY A 71 -4.44 -11.88 1.75
N LEU A 72 -3.93 -11.17 2.76
CA LEU A 72 -4.45 -11.23 4.11
C LEU A 72 -5.15 -9.93 4.48
N ASP A 73 -6.39 -10.02 4.96
CA ASP A 73 -7.15 -8.88 5.48
C ASP A 73 -8.00 -9.27 6.69
N ILE A 74 -8.34 -8.30 7.51
CA ILE A 74 -9.20 -8.50 8.68
C ILE A 74 -10.69 -8.53 8.30
N SER A 75 -11.07 -7.90 7.19
CA SER A 75 -12.45 -7.74 6.71
C SER A 75 -12.90 -8.90 5.83
N PRO A 76 -13.88 -9.70 6.26
CA PRO A 76 -14.44 -10.77 5.43
C PRO A 76 -15.10 -10.24 4.14
N ALA A 77 -15.76 -9.07 4.20
CA ALA A 77 -16.42 -8.46 3.06
C ALA A 77 -15.42 -8.06 1.97
N MET A 78 -14.29 -7.45 2.35
CA MET A 78 -13.21 -7.14 1.43
C MET A 78 -12.63 -8.38 0.75
N LEU A 79 -12.39 -9.44 1.52
CA LEU A 79 -11.88 -10.70 1.00
C LEU A 79 -12.85 -11.41 0.07
N GLN A 80 -14.17 -11.29 0.32
CA GLN A 80 -15.19 -11.84 -0.57
C GLN A 80 -15.15 -11.17 -1.94
N GLU A 81 -15.13 -9.85 -1.97
CA GLU A 81 -14.99 -9.05 -3.18
C GLU A 81 -13.67 -9.39 -3.93
N GLY A 82 -12.58 -9.57 -3.17
CA GLY A 82 -11.28 -9.99 -3.72
C GLY A 82 -11.33 -11.34 -4.41
N ARG A 83 -12.01 -12.34 -3.83
CA ARG A 83 -12.20 -13.66 -4.43
C ARG A 83 -12.99 -13.59 -5.75
N GLU A 84 -14.01 -12.73 -5.80
CA GLU A 84 -14.79 -12.54 -7.02
C GLU A 84 -13.95 -11.93 -8.15
N LYS A 85 -13.12 -10.95 -7.82
CA LYS A 85 -12.16 -10.35 -8.78
C LYS A 85 -11.11 -11.33 -9.26
N ALA A 86 -10.54 -12.12 -8.36
CA ALA A 86 -9.55 -13.14 -8.69
C ALA A 86 -10.14 -14.19 -9.66
N ARG A 87 -11.38 -14.61 -9.38
CA ARG A 87 -12.12 -15.53 -10.25
C ARG A 87 -12.39 -14.90 -11.62
N ALA A 88 -12.81 -13.66 -11.67
CA ALA A 88 -13.04 -12.94 -12.92
C ALA A 88 -11.74 -12.74 -13.74
N ALA A 89 -10.59 -12.65 -13.07
CA ALA A 89 -9.29 -12.55 -13.69
C ALA A 89 -8.66 -13.91 -14.04
N GLY A 90 -9.25 -15.05 -13.60
CA GLY A 90 -8.75 -16.39 -13.85
C GLY A 90 -7.40 -16.71 -13.20
N VAL A 91 -7.16 -16.18 -12.00
CA VAL A 91 -5.88 -16.33 -11.27
C VAL A 91 -6.03 -17.09 -9.95
N GLU A 92 -7.13 -17.79 -9.74
CA GLU A 92 -7.46 -18.49 -8.49
C GLU A 92 -6.41 -19.54 -8.07
N ASP A 93 -5.73 -20.14 -9.05
CA ASP A 93 -4.72 -21.16 -8.81
C ASP A 93 -3.39 -20.58 -8.26
N HIS A 94 -3.20 -19.27 -8.36
CA HIS A 94 -1.98 -18.55 -7.95
C HIS A 94 -2.18 -17.61 -6.77
N LEU A 95 -3.39 -17.53 -6.23
CA LEU A 95 -3.63 -16.67 -5.08
C LEU A 95 -4.62 -17.28 -4.08
N GLU A 96 -4.39 -16.96 -2.82
CA GLU A 96 -5.28 -17.30 -1.71
C GLU A 96 -5.65 -16.02 -0.95
N PHE A 97 -6.94 -15.90 -0.57
CA PHE A 97 -7.41 -14.86 0.35
C PHE A 97 -7.66 -15.44 1.74
N MET A 98 -6.95 -14.92 2.72
CA MET A 98 -6.99 -15.38 4.11
C MET A 98 -7.46 -14.26 5.05
N ARG A 99 -8.37 -14.57 5.97
CA ARG A 99 -8.69 -13.66 7.06
C ARG A 99 -7.64 -13.75 8.16
N GLY A 100 -7.07 -12.59 8.56
CA GLY A 100 -6.08 -12.56 9.61
C GLY A 100 -5.78 -11.15 10.12
N ASP A 101 -5.07 -11.10 11.24
CA ASP A 101 -4.58 -9.87 11.84
C ASP A 101 -3.10 -9.68 11.49
N ALA A 102 -2.77 -8.54 10.89
CA ALA A 102 -1.40 -8.18 10.53
C ALA A 102 -0.47 -7.99 11.75
N ALA A 103 -1.03 -7.83 12.95
CA ALA A 103 -0.26 -7.79 14.20
C ALA A 103 0.30 -9.17 14.61
N ARG A 104 -0.27 -10.25 14.08
CA ARG A 104 0.14 -11.62 14.37
C ARG A 104 -0.15 -12.53 13.18
N LEU A 105 0.82 -12.64 12.29
CA LEU A 105 0.71 -13.40 11.05
C LEU A 105 0.83 -14.91 11.31
N PRO A 106 -0.10 -15.75 10.80
CA PRO A 106 -0.12 -17.19 11.03
C PRO A 106 0.87 -17.96 10.14
N PHE A 107 2.04 -17.37 9.89
CA PHE A 107 3.06 -17.95 9.02
C PHE A 107 4.38 -18.12 9.80
N PRO A 108 5.21 -19.10 9.44
CA PRO A 108 6.56 -19.24 10.01
C PRO A 108 7.49 -18.11 9.55
N ASP A 109 8.65 -18.02 10.22
CA ASP A 109 9.70 -17.09 9.84
C ASP A 109 10.21 -17.37 8.41
N ASP A 110 10.61 -16.33 7.71
CA ASP A 110 11.21 -16.39 6.38
C ASP A 110 10.37 -17.17 5.34
N HIS A 111 9.04 -17.13 5.47
CA HIS A 111 8.11 -17.93 4.64
C HIS A 111 7.91 -17.36 3.23
N PHE A 112 7.91 -16.05 3.08
CA PHE A 112 7.65 -15.36 1.81
C PHE A 112 8.91 -14.66 1.30
N GLU A 113 9.19 -14.74 0.00
CA GLU A 113 10.27 -13.98 -0.62
C GLU A 113 10.05 -12.48 -0.44
N THR A 114 8.81 -12.04 -0.67
CA THR A 114 8.43 -10.62 -0.58
C THR A 114 7.14 -10.46 0.22
N VAL A 115 7.12 -9.48 1.11
CA VAL A 115 5.92 -9.05 1.85
C VAL A 115 5.57 -7.61 1.48
N ILE A 116 4.30 -7.36 1.19
CA ILE A 116 3.79 -6.06 0.74
C ILE A 116 2.76 -5.54 1.75
N ALA A 117 2.84 -4.25 2.08
CA ALA A 117 1.93 -3.57 2.99
C ALA A 117 1.54 -2.19 2.45
N MET A 118 0.67 -2.16 1.44
CA MET A 118 0.25 -0.92 0.81
C MET A 118 -0.96 -0.30 1.48
N ARG A 119 -0.91 1.01 1.72
CA ARG A 119 -1.99 1.78 2.35
C ARG A 119 -2.34 1.32 3.76
N PHE A 120 -1.36 0.78 4.47
CA PHE A 120 -1.52 0.21 5.81
C PHE A 120 -0.93 1.10 6.91
N PHE A 121 0.32 1.57 6.76
CA PHE A 121 1.05 2.24 7.84
C PHE A 121 0.44 3.56 8.31
N HIS A 122 -0.36 4.23 7.50
CA HIS A 122 -1.08 5.45 7.92
C HIS A 122 -2.18 5.18 8.96
N LEU A 123 -2.58 3.92 9.16
CA LEU A 123 -3.54 3.45 10.16
C LEU A 123 -2.87 2.77 11.36
N ALA A 124 -1.57 2.49 11.28
CA ALA A 124 -0.86 1.69 12.27
C ALA A 124 -0.56 2.49 13.55
N ASP A 125 -1.10 2.06 14.68
CA ASP A 125 -0.81 2.66 15.99
C ASP A 125 0.60 2.27 16.47
N THR A 126 1.02 1.04 16.20
CA THR A 126 2.31 0.45 16.60
C THR A 126 3.14 0.02 15.39
N PRO A 127 3.63 0.96 14.55
CA PRO A 127 4.30 0.62 13.29
C PRO A 127 5.56 -0.23 13.46
N ALA A 128 6.28 -0.09 14.58
CA ALA A 128 7.45 -0.90 14.87
C ALA A 128 7.10 -2.40 15.03
N SER A 129 6.02 -2.71 15.75
CA SER A 129 5.56 -4.09 15.95
C SER A 129 5.10 -4.71 14.64
N PHE A 130 4.33 -3.97 13.83
CA PHE A 130 3.90 -4.43 12.52
C PHE A 130 5.10 -4.68 11.59
N LEU A 131 6.05 -3.74 11.53
CA LEU A 131 7.21 -3.90 10.67
C LEU A 131 8.10 -5.07 11.08
N ALA A 132 8.23 -5.32 12.40
CA ALA A 132 8.93 -6.49 12.92
C ALA A 132 8.24 -7.79 12.51
N GLU A 133 6.91 -7.84 12.53
CA GLU A 133 6.13 -9.02 12.13
C GLU A 133 6.20 -9.25 10.61
N LEU A 134 6.13 -8.20 9.79
CA LEU A 134 6.35 -8.31 8.35
C LEU A 134 7.75 -8.85 8.04
N ARG A 135 8.78 -8.28 8.73
CA ARG A 135 10.16 -8.76 8.58
C ARG A 135 10.31 -10.20 9.01
N ARG A 136 9.62 -10.64 10.08
CA ARG A 136 9.71 -12.02 10.57
C ARG A 136 9.30 -13.04 9.51
N VAL A 137 8.22 -12.77 8.79
CA VAL A 137 7.71 -13.68 7.76
C VAL A 137 8.35 -13.48 6.39
N ALA A 138 9.03 -12.35 6.17
CA ALA A 138 9.76 -12.06 4.93
C ALA A 138 11.14 -12.71 4.95
N ARG A 139 11.54 -13.31 3.80
CA ARG A 139 12.88 -13.87 3.59
C ARG A 139 13.85 -12.88 2.96
N ASP A 140 13.39 -12.04 2.04
CA ASP A 140 14.24 -11.18 1.24
C ASP A 140 13.84 -9.70 1.26
N GLN A 141 12.52 -9.39 1.19
CA GLN A 141 12.05 -8.04 0.91
C GLN A 141 10.76 -7.71 1.66
N VAL A 142 10.65 -6.44 2.11
CA VAL A 142 9.40 -5.83 2.56
C VAL A 142 9.19 -4.53 1.79
N VAL A 143 8.01 -4.39 1.14
CA VAL A 143 7.62 -3.20 0.37
C VAL A 143 6.39 -2.58 1.03
N PHE A 144 6.44 -1.28 1.29
CA PHE A 144 5.32 -0.58 1.90
C PHE A 144 5.29 0.90 1.50
N ASP A 145 4.18 1.59 1.79
CA ASP A 145 4.07 3.04 1.62
C ASP A 145 3.79 3.77 2.94
N THR A 146 4.14 5.04 2.96
CA THR A 146 3.79 5.95 4.06
C THR A 146 3.42 7.33 3.54
N PHE A 147 2.59 8.04 4.31
CA PHE A 147 2.36 9.45 4.11
C PHE A 147 3.45 10.28 4.78
N ARG A 148 3.92 11.30 4.09
CA ARG A 148 5.02 12.15 4.56
C ARG A 148 4.51 13.28 5.47
N ARG A 149 5.24 13.52 6.56
CA ARG A 149 4.92 14.58 7.53
C ARG A 149 5.18 15.98 6.95
N PHE A 150 6.28 16.16 6.24
CA PHE A 150 6.63 17.42 5.61
C PHE A 150 6.14 17.42 4.15
N SER A 151 4.84 17.71 3.97
CA SER A 151 4.18 17.70 2.67
C SER A 151 2.87 18.51 2.74
N THR A 152 2.26 18.75 1.60
CA THR A 152 0.92 19.34 1.50
C THR A 152 -0.12 18.56 2.31
N ARG A 153 0.08 17.25 2.50
CA ARG A 153 -0.82 16.40 3.29
C ARG A 153 -0.91 16.82 4.75
N SER A 154 0.15 17.40 5.34
CA SER A 154 0.11 17.93 6.71
C SER A 154 -0.93 19.05 6.86
N ILE A 155 -1.06 19.89 5.84
CA ILE A 155 -2.06 20.97 5.80
C ILE A 155 -3.47 20.38 5.78
N TYR A 156 -3.68 19.35 4.99
CA TYR A 156 -4.99 18.67 4.91
C TYR A 156 -5.34 17.91 6.19
N ASN A 157 -4.39 17.24 6.82
CA ASN A 157 -4.60 16.59 8.11
C ASN A 157 -4.94 17.59 9.22
N TRP A 158 -4.46 18.83 9.10
CA TRP A 158 -4.78 19.90 10.05
C TRP A 158 -6.15 20.52 9.78
N LEU A 159 -6.53 20.67 8.50
CA LEU A 159 -7.80 21.29 8.10
C LEU A 159 -8.99 20.32 8.15
N LEU A 160 -8.76 19.04 7.90
CA LEU A 160 -9.78 18.00 7.86
C LEU A 160 -9.49 16.98 8.95
N PRO A 161 -10.50 16.43 9.66
CA PRO A 161 -10.32 15.42 10.70
C PRO A 161 -9.91 14.07 10.10
N MET A 162 -8.79 14.06 9.37
CA MET A 162 -8.20 12.86 8.79
C MET A 162 -7.17 12.32 9.76
N ASP A 163 -7.54 11.29 10.49
CA ASP A 163 -6.72 10.64 11.53
C ASP A 163 -5.61 9.76 10.92
N SER A 164 -4.91 10.28 9.91
CA SER A 164 -3.84 9.55 9.21
C SER A 164 -2.49 9.86 9.84
N ARG A 165 -1.76 8.82 10.23
CA ARG A 165 -0.38 8.97 10.70
C ARG A 165 0.54 9.41 9.56
N LEU A 166 1.35 10.42 9.83
CA LEU A 166 2.35 10.96 8.92
C LEU A 166 3.75 10.65 9.47
N TYR A 167 4.66 10.28 8.58
CA TYR A 167 6.00 9.86 8.93
C TYR A 167 7.05 10.86 8.43
N ALA A 168 8.05 11.13 9.26
CA ALA A 168 9.28 11.76 8.81
C ALA A 168 10.25 10.67 8.32
N ARG A 169 11.12 11.00 7.34
CA ARG A 169 12.11 10.04 6.81
C ARG A 169 12.96 9.43 7.92
N VAL A 170 13.45 10.24 8.85
CA VAL A 170 14.26 9.78 10.00
C VAL A 170 13.51 8.80 10.91
N GLU A 171 12.18 8.92 11.00
CA GLU A 171 11.35 7.98 11.75
C GLU A 171 11.30 6.63 11.04
N ILE A 172 11.14 6.62 9.71
CA ILE A 172 11.18 5.40 8.90
C ILE A 172 12.54 4.71 9.01
N GLU A 173 13.64 5.45 8.88
CA GLU A 173 15.00 4.90 9.01
C GLU A 173 15.22 4.21 10.37
N ARG A 174 14.71 4.80 11.47
CA ARG A 174 14.75 4.16 12.79
C ARG A 174 13.88 2.89 12.88
N LEU A 175 12.70 2.91 12.27
CA LEU A 175 11.82 1.75 12.21
C LEU A 175 12.47 0.60 11.45
N LEU A 176 13.08 0.90 10.30
CA LEU A 176 13.81 -0.08 9.49
C LEU A 176 14.97 -0.67 10.27
N ASP A 177 15.77 0.19 10.91
CA ASP A 177 16.91 -0.24 11.71
C ASP A 177 16.50 -1.18 12.84
N GLY A 178 15.46 -0.78 13.59
CA GLY A 178 14.89 -1.57 14.69
C GLY A 178 14.28 -2.90 14.25
N ALA A 179 13.78 -3.00 13.02
CA ALA A 179 13.23 -4.23 12.45
C ALA A 179 14.30 -5.10 11.75
N GLY A 180 15.56 -4.68 11.69
CA GLY A 180 16.59 -5.42 10.95
C GLY A 180 16.44 -5.33 9.43
N LEU A 181 15.89 -4.22 8.94
CA LEU A 181 15.72 -3.91 7.53
C LEU A 181 16.72 -2.81 7.11
N ARG A 182 17.07 -2.80 5.83
CA ARG A 182 17.83 -1.72 5.19
C ARG A 182 17.05 -1.17 4.01
N LEU A 183 17.15 0.11 3.77
CA LEU A 183 16.59 0.76 2.60
C LEU A 183 17.36 0.29 1.34
N ALA A 184 16.62 -0.18 0.34
CA ALA A 184 17.15 -0.58 -0.97
C ALA A 184 16.75 0.41 -2.06
N GLY A 185 15.52 0.95 -1.98
CA GLY A 185 15.00 1.94 -2.89
C GLY A 185 13.90 2.78 -2.23
N GLU A 186 13.71 3.98 -2.73
CA GLU A 186 12.68 4.90 -2.30
C GLU A 186 12.16 5.65 -3.53
N GLU A 187 10.83 5.69 -3.67
CA GLU A 187 10.15 6.52 -4.67
C GLU A 187 9.19 7.47 -3.97
N HIS A 188 9.09 8.70 -4.46
CA HIS A 188 8.19 9.71 -3.95
C HIS A 188 7.17 10.09 -5.01
N ASP A 189 5.94 10.43 -4.58
CA ASP A 189 4.94 10.95 -5.51
C ASP A 189 3.87 11.77 -4.80
N PHE A 190 3.03 12.39 -5.65
CA PHE A 190 1.87 13.18 -5.29
C PHE A 190 2.18 14.41 -4.43
N PHE A 191 2.16 15.55 -5.07
CA PHE A 191 2.09 16.84 -4.39
C PHE A 191 0.69 17.09 -3.85
N PHE A 192 -0.33 16.85 -4.68
CA PHE A 192 -1.73 17.03 -4.30
C PHE A 192 -2.29 15.82 -3.55
N PRO A 193 -3.25 16.04 -2.64
CA PRO A 193 -3.86 14.95 -1.89
C PRO A 193 -4.76 14.09 -2.76
N TYR A 194 -4.85 12.82 -2.43
CA TYR A 194 -5.66 11.83 -3.13
C TYR A 194 -7.16 12.18 -3.19
N GLY A 195 -7.69 12.85 -2.16
CA GLY A 195 -9.08 13.30 -2.13
C GLY A 195 -9.41 14.22 -3.31
N LEU A 196 -8.48 15.13 -3.64
CA LEU A 196 -8.68 16.05 -4.75
C LEU A 196 -8.82 15.32 -6.09
N TYR A 197 -8.00 14.29 -6.34
CA TYR A 197 -8.11 13.48 -7.56
C TYR A 197 -9.46 12.77 -7.67
N ARG A 198 -9.95 12.21 -6.56
CA ARG A 198 -11.18 11.42 -6.54
C ARG A 198 -12.45 12.24 -6.79
N GLU A 199 -12.43 13.52 -6.39
CA GLU A 199 -13.56 14.42 -6.54
C GLU A 199 -13.59 15.15 -7.89
N LEU A 200 -12.48 15.15 -8.63
CA LEU A 200 -12.39 15.85 -9.92
C LEU A 200 -12.92 14.98 -11.07
N PRO A 201 -13.62 15.61 -12.06
CA PRO A 201 -13.90 14.96 -13.35
C PRO A 201 -12.61 14.51 -14.03
N GLY A 202 -12.65 13.37 -14.74
CA GLY A 202 -11.47 12.71 -15.30
C GLY A 202 -10.51 13.62 -16.08
N ARG A 203 -11.05 14.53 -16.94
CA ARG A 203 -10.22 15.48 -17.69
C ARG A 203 -9.44 16.44 -16.79
N LEU A 204 -10.05 16.89 -15.69
CA LEU A 204 -9.39 17.78 -14.73
C LEU A 204 -8.40 17.01 -13.85
N ALA A 205 -8.75 15.80 -13.44
CA ALA A 205 -7.86 14.92 -12.72
C ALA A 205 -6.59 14.58 -13.52
N SER A 206 -6.72 14.32 -14.83
CA SER A 206 -5.57 14.08 -15.71
C SER A 206 -4.67 15.31 -15.84
N ARG A 207 -5.23 16.51 -16.03
CA ARG A 207 -4.44 17.74 -16.05
C ARG A 207 -3.75 18.03 -14.72
N LEU A 208 -4.46 17.79 -13.61
CA LEU A 208 -3.86 17.90 -12.29
C LEU A 208 -2.68 16.93 -12.15
N ARG A 209 -2.80 15.71 -12.68
CA ARG A 209 -1.73 14.72 -12.67
C ARG A 209 -0.52 15.15 -13.52
N GLU A 210 -0.73 15.79 -14.65
CA GLU A 210 0.37 16.35 -15.46
C GLU A 210 1.17 17.40 -14.68
N VAL A 211 0.48 18.31 -13.98
CA VAL A 211 1.12 19.33 -13.12
C VAL A 211 1.84 18.66 -11.96
N ASP A 212 1.21 17.69 -11.31
CA ASP A 212 1.76 16.93 -10.20
C ASP A 212 3.04 16.20 -10.63
N THR A 213 3.01 15.53 -11.78
CA THR A 213 4.19 14.83 -12.33
C THR A 213 5.32 15.81 -12.60
N ALA A 214 5.04 16.98 -13.20
CA ALA A 214 6.07 17.98 -13.45
C ALA A 214 6.72 18.51 -12.16
N ILE A 215 5.94 18.62 -11.06
CA ILE A 215 6.48 18.97 -9.73
C ILE A 215 7.35 17.83 -9.21
N MET A 216 6.88 16.58 -9.35
CA MET A 216 7.59 15.39 -8.85
C MET A 216 8.87 15.08 -9.65
N ASP A 217 8.94 15.45 -10.91
CA ASP A 217 10.15 15.34 -11.73
C ASP A 217 11.20 16.43 -11.42
N SER A 218 10.86 17.38 -10.55
CA SER A 218 11.76 18.45 -10.13
C SER A 218 12.62 18.03 -8.92
N PRO A 219 13.77 18.71 -8.67
CA PRO A 219 14.58 18.48 -7.46
C PRO A 219 13.85 18.76 -6.14
N ALA A 220 12.68 19.40 -6.19
CA ALA A 220 11.85 19.66 -5.02
C ALA A 220 11.03 18.44 -4.56
N SER A 221 10.94 17.38 -5.36
CA SER A 221 10.12 16.19 -5.08
C SER A 221 10.37 15.60 -3.69
N ASP A 222 11.63 15.50 -3.28
CA ASP A 222 12.03 14.99 -1.97
C ASP A 222 11.49 15.80 -0.78
N TYR A 223 11.11 17.04 -1.03
CA TYR A 223 10.64 17.96 0.03
C TYR A 223 9.12 18.11 0.06
N VAL A 224 8.46 17.92 -1.08
CA VAL A 224 7.04 18.26 -1.23
C VAL A 224 6.10 17.06 -1.45
N ALA A 225 6.64 15.89 -1.81
CA ALA A 225 5.86 14.68 -2.04
C ALA A 225 5.03 14.28 -0.82
N SER A 226 3.79 13.85 -1.03
CA SER A 226 2.87 13.44 0.02
C SER A 226 3.01 11.97 0.40
N VAL A 227 3.54 11.15 -0.50
CA VAL A 227 3.65 9.69 -0.35
C VAL A 227 5.08 9.26 -0.64
N SER A 228 5.59 8.33 0.14
CA SER A 228 6.80 7.57 -0.16
C SER A 228 6.48 6.09 -0.25
N TYR A 229 7.07 5.44 -1.25
CA TYR A 229 7.09 4.00 -1.44
C TYR A 229 8.48 3.50 -1.07
N TRP A 230 8.53 2.50 -0.21
CA TRP A 230 9.76 2.00 0.40
C TRP A 230 10.03 0.58 -0.09
N ASP A 231 11.12 0.39 -0.83
CA ASP A 231 11.72 -0.93 -1.08
C ASP A 231 12.76 -1.19 -0.01
N THR A 232 12.56 -2.24 0.78
CA THR A 232 13.48 -2.59 1.86
C THR A 232 13.93 -4.04 1.76
N ARG A 233 15.17 -4.31 2.15
CA ARG A 233 15.76 -5.65 2.18
C ARG A 233 16.19 -6.01 3.59
N LEU A 234 16.15 -7.30 3.90
CA LEU A 234 16.63 -7.80 5.16
C LEU A 234 18.14 -7.51 5.32
N LYS A 235 18.54 -7.09 6.53
CA LYS A 235 19.98 -7.05 6.89
C LYS A 235 20.45 -8.49 7.05
N ARG A 236 21.48 -8.85 6.34
CA ARG A 236 22.20 -10.12 6.48
C ARG A 236 23.26 -10.00 7.54
#